data_48762497e8d03f46de166c508c8913f2
#
_entry.id   48762497e8d03f46de166c508c8913f2
#
_cell.length_a   1.000
_cell.length_b   1.000
_cell.length_c   1.000
_cell.angle_alpha   90.00
_cell.angle_beta   90.00
_cell.angle_gamma   90.00
#
_symmetry.space_group_name_H-M   'P 1'
#
loop_
_entity.id
_entity.type
_entity.pdbx_description
1 polymer ?
#
loop_
_entity_poly.entity_id
_entity_poly.type
_entity_poly.pdbx_seq_one_letter_code
_entity_poly.pdbx_strand_id
1 'polypeptide(L)'
;MSHFRKVVPAFSLIAMLVASNVHAADTAEKTDVLLIGGGIMSASLGTLLQELQPDWKQVMVEKLDGVALESSNGWNNAGTGHSANMELNYTPERADGSIDVTKALEINEAFMISRQFWSSQVKRGVLNDPHSFINSTPHMSFVWGDNVDYLTKRYAALQQTTLFQGMQFSTDQQQIKKWAPLIIEGRDPQQRVAATWTPVGTDVNYGEITRQLVGSLKKTSNFTLETGSEVTDFKRNGDNSWHVTITDVKSGKDRAVDAKYVFIGAGGGALKLLQKTGIPEADNYAGFPVGGSFLVTENPEITRQHTEKVYGQASVSVPHLDARFLDGKRVVLFGPFATFSTKFLKQGSFFDLLSTTTTKNVIPMTDVGLDNFDLVKYLIGQVMLSEDDRFEALKEYYPSARKEDWKLIQAGQRVQIIKKDAEKGGVLKLGTEIVTDQQKTLAALLGASPGASTAAPISINVIKQLFPAQFTSAQWQEKLHAIVPTYGQKLNGNVALTQQVWDETASTLNLTKPPVIQMKDAAQSMPQAKPAEAAPAQHDMAL
;
A
#
# COMPACT_ATOMS: atom_id res chain seq x y z
N MET A 1 -2.76 46.50 -88.27
CA MET A 1 -1.42 46.92 -87.86
C MET A 1 -1.39 46.84 -86.33
N SER A 2 -0.84 45.78 -85.82
CA SER A 2 -0.96 45.35 -84.44
C SER A 2 0.31 45.68 -83.67
N HIS A 3 0.18 46.33 -82.54
CA HIS A 3 1.26 46.51 -81.61
C HIS A 3 1.14 45.45 -80.50
N PHE A 4 2.05 44.47 -80.51
CA PHE A 4 2.26 43.51 -79.37
C PHE A 4 3.13 44.21 -78.32
N ARG A 5 2.56 44.42 -77.10
CA ARG A 5 3.32 44.79 -75.91
C ARG A 5 3.68 43.49 -75.14
N LYS A 6 4.97 43.25 -75.02
CA LYS A 6 5.51 42.17 -74.15
C LYS A 6 5.39 42.61 -72.71
N VAL A 7 4.70 41.82 -71.92
CA VAL A 7 4.69 41.89 -70.42
C VAL A 7 5.70 40.93 -69.90
N VAL A 8 6.68 41.44 -69.15
CA VAL A 8 7.69 40.63 -68.40
C VAL A 8 7.14 40.48 -67.01
N PRO A 9 7.02 39.23 -66.43
CA PRO A 9 6.66 39.04 -65.03
C PRO A 9 7.90 39.19 -64.16
N ALA A 10 7.87 40.13 -63.22
CA ALA A 10 8.85 40.24 -62.14
C ALA A 10 8.65 39.09 -61.11
N PHE A 11 9.60 38.21 -61.03
CA PHE A 11 9.66 37.24 -59.95
C PHE A 11 10.22 37.92 -58.68
N SER A 12 9.33 38.18 -57.70
CA SER A 12 9.74 38.61 -56.37
C SER A 12 10.26 37.37 -55.58
N LEU A 13 11.54 37.36 -55.33
CA LEU A 13 12.20 36.37 -54.45
C LEU A 13 11.89 36.76 -53.00
N ILE A 14 10.91 36.09 -52.39
CA ILE A 14 10.69 36.16 -50.94
C ILE A 14 11.69 35.19 -50.29
N ALA A 15 12.77 35.73 -49.76
CA ALA A 15 13.67 35.02 -48.88
C ALA A 15 12.97 34.80 -47.52
N MET A 16 12.44 33.61 -47.26
CA MET A 16 12.03 33.19 -45.93
C MET A 16 13.29 33.03 -45.07
N LEU A 17 13.54 33.98 -44.18
CA LEU A 17 14.41 33.78 -43.02
C LEU A 17 13.75 32.78 -42.10
N VAL A 18 14.15 31.52 -42.20
CA VAL A 18 13.91 30.54 -41.16
C VAL A 18 14.81 30.93 -39.99
N ALA A 19 14.26 31.70 -39.05
CA ALA A 19 14.87 31.88 -37.75
C ALA A 19 14.87 30.51 -37.06
N SER A 20 15.97 29.77 -37.15
CA SER A 20 16.26 28.63 -36.29
C SER A 20 16.32 29.21 -34.88
N ASN A 21 15.22 29.05 -34.13
CA ASN A 21 15.26 29.16 -32.69
C ASN A 21 16.17 28.01 -32.21
N VAL A 22 17.45 28.30 -32.10
CA VAL A 22 18.36 27.49 -31.25
C VAL A 22 17.84 27.73 -29.85
N HIS A 23 16.92 26.89 -29.41
CA HIS A 23 16.69 26.71 -27.98
C HIS A 23 18.04 26.31 -27.43
N ALA A 24 18.65 27.14 -26.58
CA ALA A 24 19.72 26.72 -25.71
C ALA A 24 19.20 25.45 -25.09
N ALA A 25 19.89 24.32 -25.29
CA ALA A 25 19.56 23.07 -24.65
C ALA A 25 19.57 23.37 -23.15
N ASP A 26 18.39 23.48 -22.55
CA ASP A 26 18.26 23.58 -21.11
C ASP A 26 18.98 22.34 -20.57
N THR A 27 20.15 22.55 -19.96
CA THR A 27 20.95 21.43 -19.44
C THR A 27 20.10 20.81 -18.35
N ALA A 28 19.69 19.55 -18.58
CA ALA A 28 18.87 18.82 -17.63
C ALA A 28 19.48 18.87 -16.22
N GLU A 29 18.66 19.16 -15.22
CA GLU A 29 19.07 19.14 -13.83
C GLU A 29 19.59 17.73 -13.47
N LYS A 30 20.75 17.65 -12.80
CA LYS A 30 21.30 16.35 -12.38
C LYS A 30 20.92 16.05 -10.93
N THR A 31 20.42 14.83 -10.71
CA THR A 31 20.10 14.31 -9.38
C THR A 31 20.67 12.88 -9.20
N ASP A 32 20.90 12.49 -7.94
CA ASP A 32 21.27 11.10 -7.64
C ASP A 32 20.02 10.21 -7.68
N VAL A 33 18.93 10.62 -7.05
CA VAL A 33 17.67 9.84 -6.99
C VAL A 33 16.48 10.67 -7.40
N LEU A 34 15.69 10.17 -8.33
CA LEU A 34 14.37 10.70 -8.69
C LEU A 34 13.28 9.80 -8.09
N LEU A 35 12.45 10.38 -7.23
CA LEU A 35 11.31 9.74 -6.58
C LEU A 35 10.03 10.18 -7.30
N ILE A 36 9.33 9.27 -7.96
CA ILE A 36 8.12 9.59 -8.72
C ILE A 36 6.88 9.17 -7.93
N GLY A 37 6.05 10.15 -7.60
CA GLY A 37 4.87 10.02 -6.74
C GLY A 37 5.14 10.45 -5.30
N GLY A 38 4.30 11.33 -4.75
CA GLY A 38 4.39 11.86 -3.39
C GLY A 38 3.61 11.05 -2.35
N GLY A 39 3.60 9.72 -2.47
CA GLY A 39 2.95 8.80 -1.54
C GLY A 39 3.89 8.28 -0.46
N ILE A 40 3.33 7.46 0.46
CA ILE A 40 4.05 6.89 1.62
C ILE A 40 5.31 6.10 1.21
N MET A 41 5.31 5.46 0.02
CA MET A 41 6.45 4.67 -0.45
C MET A 41 7.65 5.55 -0.77
N SER A 42 7.46 6.57 -1.59
CA SER A 42 8.52 7.53 -1.93
C SER A 42 8.98 8.33 -0.72
N ALA A 43 8.05 8.70 0.18
CA ALA A 43 8.38 9.40 1.42
C ALA A 43 9.25 8.53 2.35
N SER A 44 8.90 7.25 2.54
CA SER A 44 9.68 6.31 3.35
C SER A 44 11.04 6.01 2.73
N LEU A 45 11.10 5.78 1.42
CA LEU A 45 12.35 5.53 0.71
C LEU A 45 13.27 6.76 0.75
N GLY A 46 12.75 7.94 0.46
CA GLY A 46 13.52 9.19 0.50
C GLY A 46 14.08 9.49 1.89
N THR A 47 13.30 9.24 2.95
CA THR A 47 13.76 9.39 4.33
C THR A 47 14.87 8.40 4.67
N LEU A 48 14.72 7.12 4.30
CA LEU A 48 15.77 6.12 4.51
C LEU A 48 17.06 6.48 3.76
N LEU A 49 16.95 6.91 2.49
CA LEU A 49 18.10 7.34 1.70
C LEU A 49 18.76 8.59 2.29
N GLN A 50 17.99 9.56 2.80
CA GLN A 50 18.54 10.74 3.47
C GLN A 50 19.39 10.36 4.69
N GLU A 51 19.01 9.33 5.42
CA GLU A 51 19.77 8.85 6.58
C GLU A 51 21.00 8.00 6.18
N LEU A 52 20.82 7.10 5.19
CA LEU A 52 21.89 6.21 4.76
C LEU A 52 22.97 6.95 3.97
N GLN A 53 22.58 7.87 3.10
CA GLN A 53 23.45 8.62 2.20
C GLN A 53 23.05 10.09 2.10
N PRO A 54 23.29 10.90 3.12
CA PRO A 54 22.82 12.28 3.21
C PRO A 54 23.35 13.24 2.15
N ASP A 55 24.45 12.87 1.46
CA ASP A 55 25.04 13.70 0.41
C ASP A 55 24.35 13.56 -0.96
N TRP A 56 23.47 12.58 -1.12
CA TRP A 56 22.77 12.39 -2.39
C TRP A 56 21.69 13.43 -2.59
N LYS A 57 21.64 14.00 -3.79
CA LYS A 57 20.54 14.85 -4.24
C LYS A 57 19.33 13.99 -4.55
N GLN A 58 18.19 14.38 -4.00
CA GLN A 58 16.91 13.73 -4.22
C GLN A 58 15.91 14.74 -4.81
N VAL A 59 15.23 14.37 -5.88
CA VAL A 59 14.10 15.11 -6.44
C VAL A 59 12.86 14.22 -6.32
N MET A 60 11.80 14.74 -5.70
CA MET A 60 10.49 14.10 -5.64
C MET A 60 9.53 14.84 -6.54
N VAL A 61 8.89 14.13 -7.48
CA VAL A 61 7.93 14.68 -8.44
C VAL A 61 6.55 14.09 -8.15
N GLU A 62 5.58 14.99 -7.91
CA GLU A 62 4.18 14.63 -7.66
C GLU A 62 3.27 15.35 -8.65
N LYS A 63 2.40 14.58 -9.31
CA LYS A 63 1.46 15.10 -10.31
C LYS A 63 0.40 16.04 -9.73
N LEU A 64 -0.05 15.77 -8.52
CA LEU A 64 -1.06 16.57 -7.83
C LEU A 64 -0.43 17.81 -7.15
N ASP A 65 -1.26 18.72 -6.70
CA ASP A 65 -0.81 19.96 -6.04
C ASP A 65 -0.22 19.75 -4.63
N GLY A 66 -0.18 18.50 -4.14
CA GLY A 66 0.36 18.14 -2.83
C GLY A 66 0.61 16.66 -2.67
N VAL A 67 1.39 16.29 -1.66
CA VAL A 67 1.70 14.90 -1.34
C VAL A 67 0.54 14.21 -0.62
N ALA A 68 0.46 12.90 -0.71
CA ALA A 68 -0.54 12.05 -0.04
C ALA A 68 -2.00 12.37 -0.40
N LEU A 69 -2.29 12.75 -1.63
CA LEU A 69 -3.66 13.08 -2.07
C LEU A 69 -4.39 11.92 -2.74
N GLU A 70 -3.69 10.83 -3.10
CA GLU A 70 -4.28 9.60 -3.67
C GLU A 70 -4.33 8.47 -2.63
N SER A 71 -3.78 7.29 -2.91
CA SER A 71 -3.91 6.08 -2.07
C SER A 71 -3.44 6.28 -0.62
N SER A 72 -2.46 7.14 -0.36
CA SER A 72 -1.97 7.44 0.99
C SER A 72 -2.88 8.36 1.79
N ASN A 73 -3.84 9.06 1.16
CA ASN A 73 -4.79 9.92 1.86
C ASN A 73 -5.63 9.08 2.85
N GLY A 74 -5.81 9.60 4.07
CA GLY A 74 -6.53 8.90 5.13
C GLY A 74 -7.95 8.48 4.76
N TRP A 75 -8.64 9.25 3.92
CA TRP A 75 -9.99 8.95 3.44
C TRP A 75 -10.03 7.94 2.27
N ASN A 76 -8.89 7.63 1.66
CA ASN A 76 -8.81 6.73 0.53
C ASN A 76 -8.42 5.29 0.91
N ASN A 77 -8.23 5.00 2.21
CA ASN A 77 -7.86 3.69 2.72
C ASN A 77 -8.46 3.44 4.11
N ALA A 78 -8.42 2.19 4.56
CA ALA A 78 -8.95 1.79 5.86
C ALA A 78 -8.02 2.15 7.05
N GLY A 79 -6.79 2.60 6.81
CA GLY A 79 -5.83 2.95 7.83
C GLY A 79 -5.42 1.83 8.78
N THR A 80 -5.50 0.60 8.33
CA THR A 80 -5.16 -0.55 9.17
C THR A 80 -3.65 -0.67 9.33
N GLY A 81 -3.18 -0.71 10.57
CA GLY A 81 -1.84 -1.18 10.88
C GLY A 81 -1.82 -2.70 10.78
N HIS A 82 -1.56 -3.21 9.56
CA HIS A 82 -1.68 -4.64 9.24
C HIS A 82 -0.69 -5.48 10.06
N SER A 83 -1.14 -5.97 11.19
CA SER A 83 -0.40 -6.88 12.08
C SER A 83 -0.95 -8.31 12.04
N ALA A 84 -1.81 -8.62 11.07
CA ALA A 84 -2.47 -9.92 10.87
C ALA A 84 -3.31 -10.38 12.07
N ASN A 85 -3.71 -9.47 12.94
CA ASN A 85 -4.50 -9.81 14.12
C ASN A 85 -5.93 -10.21 13.76
N MET A 86 -6.52 -9.56 12.76
CA MET A 86 -7.93 -9.72 12.42
C MET A 86 -8.18 -10.19 10.98
N GLU A 87 -7.20 -10.11 10.11
CA GLU A 87 -7.31 -10.47 8.69
C GLU A 87 -7.31 -12.00 8.53
N LEU A 88 -8.48 -12.57 8.25
CA LEU A 88 -8.68 -14.02 8.20
C LEU A 88 -7.99 -14.67 6.98
N ASN A 89 -7.85 -13.93 5.89
CA ASN A 89 -7.21 -14.37 4.66
C ASN A 89 -5.70 -14.65 4.78
N TYR A 90 -5.06 -14.22 5.88
CA TYR A 90 -3.65 -14.53 6.13
C TYR A 90 -3.44 -15.86 6.87
N THR A 91 -4.52 -16.57 7.15
CA THR A 91 -4.50 -17.82 7.92
C THR A 91 -5.41 -18.88 7.28
N PRO A 92 -5.16 -19.30 6.03
CA PRO A 92 -6.01 -20.27 5.35
C PRO A 92 -6.02 -21.62 6.08
N GLU A 93 -7.16 -22.31 6.03
CA GLU A 93 -7.29 -23.68 6.48
C GLU A 93 -6.79 -24.64 5.40
N ARG A 94 -5.87 -25.51 5.76
CA ARG A 94 -5.35 -26.55 4.86
C ARG A 94 -6.34 -27.70 4.72
N ALA A 95 -6.10 -28.58 3.73
CA ALA A 95 -6.95 -29.74 3.48
C ALA A 95 -7.01 -30.74 4.67
N ASP A 96 -6.00 -30.74 5.53
CA ASP A 96 -5.96 -31.55 6.76
C ASP A 96 -6.68 -30.89 7.95
N GLY A 97 -7.29 -29.72 7.75
CA GLY A 97 -7.99 -28.94 8.78
C GLY A 97 -7.07 -28.11 9.69
N SER A 98 -5.75 -28.12 9.47
CA SER A 98 -4.82 -27.23 10.17
C SER A 98 -4.85 -25.81 9.60
N ILE A 99 -4.49 -24.82 10.42
CA ILE A 99 -4.40 -23.42 9.99
C ILE A 99 -2.96 -23.08 9.63
N ASP A 100 -2.76 -22.54 8.42
CA ASP A 100 -1.47 -21.98 8.01
C ASP A 100 -1.31 -20.56 8.55
N VAL A 101 -0.35 -20.36 9.46
CA VAL A 101 -0.08 -19.06 10.07
C VAL A 101 1.12 -18.34 9.45
N THR A 102 1.76 -18.94 8.44
CA THR A 102 3.02 -18.44 7.85
C THR A 102 2.88 -17.00 7.35
N LYS A 103 1.83 -16.73 6.57
CA LYS A 103 1.57 -15.39 6.04
C LYS A 103 1.27 -14.37 7.12
N ALA A 104 0.53 -14.77 8.15
CA ALA A 104 0.22 -13.90 9.29
C ALA A 104 1.50 -13.48 10.05
N LEU A 105 2.43 -14.40 10.26
CA LEU A 105 3.73 -14.12 10.90
C LEU A 105 4.57 -13.15 10.05
N GLU A 106 4.69 -13.39 8.74
CA GLU A 106 5.42 -12.52 7.82
C GLU A 106 4.89 -11.07 7.83
N ILE A 107 3.57 -10.91 7.76
CA ILE A 107 2.94 -9.58 7.76
C ILE A 107 3.12 -8.88 9.11
N ASN A 108 3.01 -9.60 10.23
CA ASN A 108 3.24 -9.04 11.55
C ASN A 108 4.69 -8.55 11.70
N GLU A 109 5.68 -9.39 11.36
CA GLU A 109 7.10 -8.99 11.40
C GLU A 109 7.39 -7.79 10.49
N ALA A 110 6.84 -7.76 9.28
CA ALA A 110 6.98 -6.64 8.37
C ALA A 110 6.39 -5.33 8.94
N PHE A 111 5.25 -5.42 9.62
CA PHE A 111 4.65 -4.27 10.30
C PHE A 111 5.49 -3.82 11.50
N MET A 112 6.12 -4.74 12.24
CA MET A 112 7.04 -4.38 13.34
C MET A 112 8.27 -3.61 12.83
N ILE A 113 8.78 -3.90 11.64
CA ILE A 113 9.83 -3.10 10.99
C ILE A 113 9.33 -1.66 10.74
N SER A 114 8.12 -1.49 10.24
CA SER A 114 7.53 -0.15 10.04
C SER A 114 7.34 0.59 11.37
N ARG A 115 6.89 -0.08 12.43
CA ARG A 115 6.77 0.53 13.76
C ARG A 115 8.12 0.98 14.32
N GLN A 116 9.17 0.19 14.16
CA GLN A 116 10.54 0.57 14.57
C GLN A 116 11.03 1.77 13.76
N PHE A 117 10.82 1.77 12.44
CA PHE A 117 11.15 2.90 11.58
C PHE A 117 10.43 4.18 12.05
N TRP A 118 9.12 4.15 12.26
CA TRP A 118 8.38 5.32 12.74
C TRP A 118 8.84 5.76 14.13
N SER A 119 9.11 4.81 15.03
CA SER A 119 9.66 5.12 16.37
C SER A 119 11.02 5.80 16.27
N SER A 120 11.89 5.34 15.38
CA SER A 120 13.16 5.99 15.09
C SER A 120 12.95 7.43 14.59
N GLN A 121 11.99 7.64 13.67
CA GLN A 121 11.67 8.96 13.14
C GLN A 121 11.08 9.91 14.20
N VAL A 122 10.30 9.38 15.14
CA VAL A 122 9.81 10.15 16.30
C VAL A 122 10.98 10.57 17.20
N LYS A 123 11.87 9.66 17.57
CA LYS A 123 13.06 9.94 18.39
C LYS A 123 13.97 11.00 17.75
N ARG A 124 13.98 11.10 16.42
CA ARG A 124 14.79 12.08 15.66
C ARG A 124 14.05 13.41 15.38
N GLY A 125 12.80 13.56 15.80
CA GLY A 125 11.99 14.75 15.55
C GLY A 125 11.54 14.92 14.09
N VAL A 126 11.61 13.87 13.28
CA VAL A 126 11.09 13.82 11.90
C VAL A 126 9.59 13.63 11.90
N LEU A 127 9.11 12.66 12.67
CA LEU A 127 7.68 12.49 12.97
C LEU A 127 7.38 13.11 14.33
N ASN A 128 6.33 13.91 14.41
CA ASN A 128 5.91 14.60 15.62
C ASN A 128 4.46 14.25 15.95
N ASP A 129 4.08 14.36 17.22
CA ASP A 129 2.75 14.06 17.70
C ASP A 129 2.23 12.71 17.16
N PRO A 130 2.64 11.57 17.76
CA PRO A 130 2.23 10.25 17.30
C PRO A 130 0.73 10.09 17.12
N HIS A 131 -0.10 10.73 17.96
CA HIS A 131 -1.55 10.65 17.85
C HIS A 131 -2.11 11.26 16.56
N SER A 132 -1.36 12.13 15.88
CA SER A 132 -1.77 12.65 14.57
C SER A 132 -1.75 11.59 13.47
N PHE A 133 -0.94 10.53 13.63
CA PHE A 133 -0.75 9.54 12.57
C PHE A 133 -0.92 8.07 12.98
N ILE A 134 -0.80 7.71 14.27
CA ILE A 134 -1.02 6.34 14.75
C ILE A 134 -1.75 6.35 16.09
N ASN A 135 -2.80 5.54 16.20
CA ASN A 135 -3.62 5.47 17.40
C ASN A 135 -3.88 4.00 17.77
N SER A 136 -3.88 3.71 19.07
CA SER A 136 -4.32 2.40 19.54
C SER A 136 -5.80 2.22 19.22
N THR A 137 -6.08 1.17 18.48
CA THR A 137 -7.41 0.80 18.03
C THR A 137 -7.46 -0.72 18.10
N PRO A 138 -8.21 -1.31 19.04
CA PRO A 138 -8.27 -2.75 19.16
C PRO A 138 -8.63 -3.42 17.84
N HIS A 139 -8.00 -4.54 17.53
CA HIS A 139 -8.31 -5.35 16.36
C HIS A 139 -9.14 -6.56 16.77
N MET A 140 -10.21 -6.80 16.03
CA MET A 140 -11.18 -7.84 16.29
C MET A 140 -11.52 -8.61 15.01
N SER A 141 -11.44 -9.95 15.05
CA SER A 141 -12.16 -10.76 14.07
C SER A 141 -13.52 -11.13 14.67
N PHE A 142 -14.58 -11.01 13.88
CA PHE A 142 -15.92 -11.41 14.30
C PHE A 142 -16.59 -12.25 13.22
N VAL A 143 -17.07 -13.42 13.60
CA VAL A 143 -17.71 -14.37 12.69
C VAL A 143 -18.97 -14.96 13.33
N TRP A 144 -19.84 -15.52 12.47
CA TRP A 144 -21.07 -16.20 12.89
C TRP A 144 -21.32 -17.47 12.06
N GLY A 145 -22.23 -18.32 12.55
CA GLY A 145 -22.61 -19.57 11.90
C GLY A 145 -21.45 -20.56 11.83
N ASP A 146 -21.23 -21.14 10.65
CA ASP A 146 -20.24 -22.19 10.43
C ASP A 146 -18.78 -21.68 10.55
N ASN A 147 -18.54 -20.38 10.37
CA ASN A 147 -17.20 -19.82 10.50
C ASN A 147 -16.67 -19.76 11.93
N VAL A 148 -17.51 -20.04 12.93
CA VAL A 148 -17.10 -20.12 14.35
C VAL A 148 -16.03 -21.20 14.56
N ASP A 149 -16.15 -22.34 13.88
CA ASP A 149 -15.18 -23.44 14.00
C ASP A 149 -13.82 -23.06 13.39
N TYR A 150 -13.83 -22.41 12.25
CA TYR A 150 -12.62 -21.86 11.64
C TYR A 150 -11.92 -20.85 12.58
N LEU A 151 -12.65 -19.86 13.12
CA LEU A 151 -12.05 -18.85 14.00
C LEU A 151 -11.48 -19.47 15.30
N THR A 152 -12.12 -20.52 15.81
CA THR A 152 -11.64 -21.28 16.96
C THR A 152 -10.30 -21.96 16.67
N LYS A 153 -10.19 -22.64 15.53
CA LYS A 153 -8.94 -23.27 15.08
C LYS A 153 -7.84 -22.22 14.84
N ARG A 154 -8.19 -21.10 14.18
CA ARG A 154 -7.29 -19.97 13.93
C ARG A 154 -6.71 -19.42 15.23
N TYR A 155 -7.55 -19.14 16.20
CA TYR A 155 -7.11 -18.66 17.51
C TYR A 155 -6.13 -19.65 18.17
N ALA A 156 -6.48 -20.93 18.20
CA ALA A 156 -5.61 -21.96 18.78
C ALA A 156 -4.24 -22.03 18.09
N ALA A 157 -4.20 -21.93 16.75
CA ALA A 157 -2.95 -21.93 15.98
C ALA A 157 -2.10 -20.67 16.23
N LEU A 158 -2.70 -19.49 16.26
CA LEU A 158 -2.00 -18.22 16.51
C LEU A 158 -1.42 -18.17 17.94
N GLN A 159 -2.10 -18.74 18.95
CA GLN A 159 -1.62 -18.78 20.32
C GLN A 159 -0.35 -19.65 20.51
N GLN A 160 0.01 -20.48 19.54
CA GLN A 160 1.28 -21.21 19.53
C GLN A 160 2.47 -20.34 19.07
N THR A 161 2.23 -19.09 18.71
CA THR A 161 3.23 -18.18 18.17
C THR A 161 3.48 -17.01 19.12
N THR A 162 4.68 -16.46 19.11
CA THR A 162 5.08 -15.36 20.00
C THR A 162 4.35 -14.06 19.67
N LEU A 163 4.14 -13.78 18.37
CA LEU A 163 3.63 -12.50 17.88
C LEU A 163 2.12 -12.26 18.13
N PHE A 164 1.38 -13.33 18.44
CA PHE A 164 -0.07 -13.24 18.68
C PHE A 164 -0.45 -13.50 20.15
N GLN A 165 0.52 -13.47 21.04
CA GLN A 165 0.27 -13.58 22.48
C GLN A 165 -0.55 -12.40 22.99
N GLY A 166 -1.45 -12.66 23.93
CA GLY A 166 -2.36 -11.67 24.50
C GLY A 166 -3.63 -11.42 23.68
N MET A 167 -3.78 -12.06 22.51
CA MET A 167 -5.07 -12.12 21.82
C MET A 167 -6.08 -12.90 22.68
N GLN A 168 -7.30 -12.39 22.78
CA GLN A 168 -8.40 -13.00 23.51
C GLN A 168 -9.39 -13.62 22.52
N PHE A 169 -10.15 -14.62 22.98
CA PHE A 169 -11.18 -15.30 22.20
C PHE A 169 -12.44 -15.49 23.05
N SER A 170 -13.61 -15.33 22.42
CA SER A 170 -14.89 -15.63 23.07
C SER A 170 -15.95 -16.06 22.06
N THR A 171 -16.82 -16.97 22.49
CA THR A 171 -18.09 -17.30 21.83
C THR A 171 -19.29 -16.76 22.62
N ASP A 172 -19.05 -16.14 23.78
CA ASP A 172 -20.09 -15.54 24.62
C ASP A 172 -20.42 -14.12 24.12
N GLN A 173 -21.65 -13.92 23.69
CA GLN A 173 -22.14 -12.62 23.22
C GLN A 173 -22.00 -11.53 24.29
N GLN A 174 -22.12 -11.86 25.60
CA GLN A 174 -21.96 -10.87 26.66
C GLN A 174 -20.50 -10.40 26.80
N GLN A 175 -19.54 -11.31 26.61
CA GLN A 175 -18.12 -10.93 26.57
C GLN A 175 -17.80 -10.11 25.31
N ILE A 176 -18.31 -10.51 24.16
CA ILE A 176 -18.13 -9.79 22.90
C ILE A 176 -18.75 -8.38 22.97
N LYS A 177 -19.92 -8.24 23.61
CA LYS A 177 -20.56 -6.94 23.85
C LYS A 177 -19.69 -5.99 24.69
N LYS A 178 -18.88 -6.51 25.62
CA LYS A 178 -17.92 -5.66 26.39
C LYS A 178 -16.80 -5.13 25.52
N TRP A 179 -16.38 -5.87 24.50
CA TRP A 179 -15.36 -5.44 23.56
C TRP A 179 -15.92 -4.47 22.52
N ALA A 180 -17.05 -4.84 21.89
CA ALA A 180 -17.68 -4.09 20.80
C ALA A 180 -19.21 -4.12 20.94
N PRO A 181 -19.79 -3.18 21.70
CA PRO A 181 -21.21 -3.22 22.05
C PRO A 181 -22.13 -3.21 20.82
N LEU A 182 -21.81 -2.43 19.79
CA LEU A 182 -22.66 -2.28 18.61
C LEU A 182 -22.77 -3.57 17.79
N ILE A 183 -21.78 -4.44 17.87
CA ILE A 183 -21.75 -5.74 17.15
C ILE A 183 -22.83 -6.69 17.69
N ILE A 184 -23.16 -6.57 18.96
CA ILE A 184 -24.10 -7.47 19.67
C ILE A 184 -25.46 -6.84 19.92
N GLU A 185 -25.53 -5.53 20.02
CA GLU A 185 -26.80 -4.85 20.29
C GLU A 185 -27.82 -5.08 19.17
N GLY A 186 -29.00 -5.66 19.54
CA GLY A 186 -30.04 -6.05 18.60
C GLY A 186 -29.80 -7.38 17.87
N ARG A 187 -28.69 -8.10 18.18
CA ARG A 187 -28.40 -9.41 17.61
C ARG A 187 -29.22 -10.50 18.28
N ASP A 188 -29.62 -11.52 17.49
CA ASP A 188 -30.30 -12.71 18.02
C ASP A 188 -29.42 -13.38 19.09
N PRO A 189 -29.91 -13.53 20.33
CA PRO A 189 -29.15 -14.17 21.41
C PRO A 189 -28.78 -15.65 21.14
N GLN A 190 -29.51 -16.31 20.23
CA GLN A 190 -29.24 -17.70 19.86
C GLN A 190 -28.27 -17.82 18.66
N GLN A 191 -27.94 -16.72 18.01
CA GLN A 191 -26.99 -16.77 16.91
C GLN A 191 -25.62 -17.23 17.41
N ARG A 192 -25.10 -18.29 16.81
CA ARG A 192 -23.75 -18.78 17.07
C ARG A 192 -22.75 -17.76 16.56
N VAL A 193 -21.90 -17.21 17.44
CA VAL A 193 -20.89 -16.21 17.13
C VAL A 193 -19.54 -16.58 17.75
N ALA A 194 -18.47 -16.04 17.19
CA ALA A 194 -17.15 -16.03 17.82
C ALA A 194 -16.39 -14.75 17.48
N ALA A 195 -15.53 -14.32 18.39
CA ALA A 195 -14.62 -13.20 18.16
C ALA A 195 -13.23 -13.48 18.73
N THR A 196 -12.21 -12.96 18.02
CA THR A 196 -10.91 -12.68 18.60
C THR A 196 -10.76 -11.18 18.84
N TRP A 197 -10.06 -10.79 19.89
CA TRP A 197 -9.84 -9.40 20.23
C TRP A 197 -8.43 -9.17 20.75
N THR A 198 -7.77 -8.10 20.30
CA THR A 198 -6.45 -7.69 20.82
C THR A 198 -6.40 -6.17 21.02
N PRO A 199 -5.93 -5.70 22.21
CA PRO A 199 -5.89 -4.25 22.51
C PRO A 199 -4.79 -3.50 21.77
N VAL A 200 -3.80 -4.20 21.21
CA VAL A 200 -2.60 -3.61 20.61
C VAL A 200 -2.70 -3.35 19.10
N GLY A 201 -3.90 -3.48 18.54
CA GLY A 201 -4.18 -3.06 17.17
C GLY A 201 -4.00 -1.55 16.99
N THR A 202 -3.86 -1.10 15.75
CA THR A 202 -3.64 0.31 15.45
C THR A 202 -4.43 0.79 14.25
N ASP A 203 -4.91 2.04 14.33
CA ASP A 203 -5.32 2.86 13.20
C ASP A 203 -4.17 3.78 12.79
N VAL A 204 -3.87 3.87 11.50
CA VAL A 204 -2.74 4.62 10.96
C VAL A 204 -3.22 5.61 9.89
N ASN A 205 -2.87 6.88 10.03
CA ASN A 205 -3.03 7.90 9.00
C ASN A 205 -1.76 8.00 8.16
N TYR A 206 -1.69 7.18 7.11
CA TYR A 206 -0.53 7.14 6.20
C TYR A 206 -0.30 8.46 5.48
N GLY A 207 -1.37 9.23 5.26
CA GLY A 207 -1.27 10.58 4.69
C GLY A 207 -0.50 11.52 5.60
N GLU A 208 -0.74 11.47 6.91
CA GLU A 208 -0.03 12.31 7.87
C GLU A 208 1.43 11.90 8.00
N ILE A 209 1.73 10.59 8.08
CA ILE A 209 3.12 10.12 8.04
C ILE A 209 3.82 10.65 6.79
N THR A 210 3.19 10.53 5.62
CA THR A 210 3.76 11.00 4.35
C THR A 210 4.06 12.49 4.39
N ARG A 211 3.11 13.32 4.85
CA ARG A 211 3.29 14.78 4.94
C ARG A 211 4.44 15.16 5.87
N GLN A 212 4.55 14.51 7.03
CA GLN A 212 5.61 14.79 7.98
C GLN A 212 6.99 14.35 7.48
N LEU A 213 7.12 13.15 6.90
CA LEU A 213 8.36 12.66 6.29
C LEU A 213 8.83 13.61 5.18
N VAL A 214 7.97 13.95 4.24
CA VAL A 214 8.31 14.88 3.15
C VAL A 214 8.58 16.28 3.69
N GLY A 215 7.81 16.75 4.69
CA GLY A 215 8.03 18.00 5.37
C GLY A 215 9.41 18.11 6.03
N SER A 216 9.93 17.00 6.56
CA SER A 216 11.29 16.91 7.10
C SER A 216 12.34 16.91 5.98
N LEU A 217 12.14 16.13 4.91
CA LEU A 217 13.03 16.11 3.75
C LEU A 217 13.20 17.51 3.14
N LYS A 218 12.12 18.28 3.01
CA LYS A 218 12.15 19.66 2.49
C LYS A 218 13.03 20.63 3.30
N LYS A 219 13.41 20.28 4.51
CA LYS A 219 14.33 21.10 5.35
C LYS A 219 15.80 20.82 5.03
N THR A 220 16.10 19.78 4.29
CA THR A 220 17.45 19.44 3.86
C THR A 220 17.81 20.19 2.58
N SER A 221 19.09 20.54 2.40
CA SER A 221 19.56 21.32 1.24
C SER A 221 19.65 20.51 -0.07
N ASN A 222 19.57 19.19 0.02
CA ASN A 222 19.75 18.25 -1.09
C ASN A 222 18.44 17.55 -1.51
N PHE A 223 17.30 18.01 -1.02
CA PHE A 223 15.99 17.50 -1.41
C PHE A 223 15.13 18.59 -2.06
N THR A 224 14.53 18.25 -3.20
CA THR A 224 13.58 19.09 -3.92
C THR A 224 12.25 18.37 -4.06
N LEU A 225 11.15 19.03 -3.71
CA LEU A 225 9.78 18.57 -3.98
C LEU A 225 9.15 19.43 -5.08
N GLU A 226 8.63 18.76 -6.10
CA GLU A 226 7.89 19.38 -7.18
C GLU A 226 6.49 18.79 -7.25
N THR A 227 5.49 19.61 -6.96
CA THR A 227 4.07 19.28 -7.08
C THR A 227 3.47 19.88 -8.33
N GLY A 228 2.31 19.39 -8.78
CA GLY A 228 1.72 19.82 -10.06
C GLY A 228 2.58 19.45 -11.27
N SER A 229 3.40 18.42 -11.16
CA SER A 229 4.43 18.04 -12.13
C SER A 229 4.30 16.55 -12.48
N GLU A 230 4.02 16.24 -13.73
CA GLU A 230 3.82 14.87 -14.21
C GLU A 230 5.05 14.37 -14.97
N VAL A 231 5.55 13.20 -14.60
CA VAL A 231 6.56 12.49 -15.41
C VAL A 231 5.87 11.93 -16.66
N THR A 232 6.36 12.33 -17.82
CA THR A 232 5.71 12.01 -19.10
C THR A 232 6.53 11.09 -19.99
N ASP A 233 7.86 11.08 -19.87
CA ASP A 233 8.73 10.24 -20.70
C ASP A 233 10.03 9.86 -20.00
N PHE A 234 10.66 8.78 -20.46
CA PHE A 234 11.93 8.26 -19.99
C PHE A 234 12.82 7.90 -21.16
N LYS A 235 14.09 8.27 -21.06
CA LYS A 235 15.14 7.84 -21.99
C LYS A 235 16.38 7.45 -21.22
N ARG A 236 16.95 6.29 -21.55
CA ARG A 236 18.22 5.85 -20.95
C ARG A 236 19.38 6.59 -21.60
N ASN A 237 20.27 7.15 -20.80
CA ASN A 237 21.52 7.78 -21.23
C ASN A 237 22.62 6.72 -21.46
N GLY A 238 23.71 7.11 -22.13
CA GLY A 238 24.83 6.23 -22.41
C GLY A 238 25.60 5.74 -21.18
N ASP A 239 25.48 6.44 -20.06
CA ASP A 239 26.06 6.07 -18.75
C ASP A 239 25.11 5.25 -17.85
N ASN A 240 24.02 4.77 -18.41
CA ASN A 240 22.91 4.09 -17.73
C ASN A 240 22.05 4.95 -16.79
N SER A 241 22.31 6.25 -16.66
CA SER A 241 21.38 7.17 -16.02
C SER A 241 20.11 7.37 -16.85
N TRP A 242 19.12 8.05 -16.28
CA TRP A 242 17.83 8.27 -16.90
C TRP A 242 17.61 9.75 -17.17
N HIS A 243 17.36 10.08 -18.42
CA HIS A 243 16.79 11.37 -18.82
C HIS A 243 15.29 11.29 -18.72
N VAL A 244 14.71 12.02 -17.78
CA VAL A 244 13.27 11.96 -17.45
C VAL A 244 12.63 13.29 -17.79
N THR A 245 11.61 13.24 -18.64
CA THR A 245 10.80 14.42 -18.99
C THR A 245 9.69 14.62 -17.96
N ILE A 246 9.58 15.85 -17.47
CA ILE A 246 8.60 16.27 -16.49
C ILE A 246 7.82 17.43 -17.07
N THR A 247 6.49 17.32 -17.12
CA THR A 247 5.57 18.32 -17.64
C THR A 247 4.86 19.02 -16.47
N ASP A 248 4.92 20.32 -16.39
CA ASP A 248 4.08 21.11 -15.49
C ASP A 248 2.61 20.98 -15.91
N VAL A 249 1.78 20.48 -15.00
CA VAL A 249 0.38 20.12 -15.29
C VAL A 249 -0.47 21.32 -15.70
N LYS A 250 -0.15 22.53 -15.19
CA LYS A 250 -0.93 23.75 -15.46
C LYS A 250 -0.52 24.45 -16.74
N SER A 251 0.79 24.57 -16.98
CA SER A 251 1.32 25.29 -18.12
C SER A 251 1.58 24.41 -19.34
N GLY A 252 1.67 23.09 -19.17
CA GLY A 252 2.07 22.15 -20.22
C GLY A 252 3.53 22.28 -20.64
N LYS A 253 4.36 22.99 -19.88
CA LYS A 253 5.79 23.16 -20.20
C LYS A 253 6.59 21.95 -19.74
N ASP A 254 7.44 21.46 -20.61
CA ASP A 254 8.37 20.38 -20.32
C ASP A 254 9.70 20.90 -19.79
N ARG A 255 10.29 20.14 -18.90
CA ARG A 255 11.69 20.20 -18.48
C ARG A 255 12.24 18.78 -18.32
N ALA A 256 13.53 18.63 -18.15
CA ALA A 256 14.15 17.34 -17.98
C ALA A 256 15.03 17.28 -16.71
N VAL A 257 15.11 16.07 -16.15
CA VAL A 257 16.03 15.71 -15.05
C VAL A 257 16.84 14.49 -15.48
N ASP A 258 18.17 14.56 -15.31
CA ASP A 258 19.07 13.40 -15.46
C ASP A 258 19.28 12.77 -14.07
N ALA A 259 18.73 11.59 -13.86
CA ALA A 259 18.78 10.87 -12.59
C ALA A 259 19.66 9.62 -12.69
N LYS A 260 20.56 9.41 -11.72
CA LYS A 260 21.33 8.17 -11.64
C LYS A 260 20.44 6.98 -11.31
N TYR A 261 19.47 7.20 -10.42
CA TYR A 261 18.52 6.18 -9.95
C TYR A 261 17.10 6.74 -9.99
N VAL A 262 16.15 5.91 -10.40
CA VAL A 262 14.72 6.26 -10.45
C VAL A 262 13.90 5.29 -9.63
N PHE A 263 13.04 5.81 -8.77
CA PHE A 263 12.01 5.04 -8.09
C PHE A 263 10.61 5.47 -8.53
N ILE A 264 9.84 4.54 -9.08
CA ILE A 264 8.46 4.75 -9.47
C ILE A 264 7.53 4.29 -8.34
N GLY A 265 7.20 5.21 -7.43
CA GLY A 265 6.31 5.02 -6.28
C GLY A 265 4.92 5.64 -6.51
N ALA A 266 4.41 5.63 -7.75
CA ALA A 266 3.22 6.36 -8.18
C ALA A 266 1.89 5.61 -7.93
N GLY A 267 1.86 4.64 -6.99
CA GLY A 267 0.66 3.87 -6.68
C GLY A 267 0.06 3.22 -7.93
N GLY A 268 -1.24 3.38 -8.16
CA GLY A 268 -1.90 2.84 -9.36
C GLY A 268 -1.30 3.31 -10.69
N GLY A 269 -0.69 4.50 -10.73
CA GLY A 269 -0.03 5.03 -11.91
C GLY A 269 1.33 4.38 -12.23
N ALA A 270 1.89 3.58 -11.33
CA ALA A 270 3.23 3.03 -11.47
C ALA A 270 3.38 2.10 -12.69
N LEU A 271 2.38 1.27 -13.00
CA LEU A 271 2.41 0.38 -14.16
C LEU A 271 2.56 1.14 -15.48
N LYS A 272 1.78 2.21 -15.65
CA LYS A 272 1.83 3.05 -16.86
C LYS A 272 3.20 3.70 -17.05
N LEU A 273 3.78 4.20 -15.95
CA LEU A 273 5.13 4.80 -15.97
C LEU A 273 6.20 3.74 -16.22
N LEU A 274 6.09 2.57 -15.59
CA LEU A 274 7.01 1.45 -15.82
C LEU A 274 7.02 1.03 -17.30
N GLN A 275 5.87 0.92 -17.94
CA GLN A 275 5.78 0.60 -19.38
C GLN A 275 6.45 1.67 -20.27
N LYS A 276 6.34 2.96 -19.89
CA LYS A 276 7.01 4.06 -20.61
C LYS A 276 8.53 4.01 -20.53
N THR A 277 9.12 3.35 -19.54
CA THR A 277 10.57 3.21 -19.45
C THR A 277 11.16 2.34 -20.54
N GLY A 278 10.34 1.49 -21.18
CA GLY A 278 10.78 0.56 -22.23
C GLY A 278 11.68 -0.59 -21.75
N ILE A 279 11.81 -0.80 -20.43
CA ILE A 279 12.58 -1.94 -19.92
C ILE A 279 11.84 -3.26 -20.20
N PRO A 280 12.55 -4.34 -20.55
CA PRO A 280 11.93 -5.64 -20.88
C PRO A 280 11.10 -6.22 -19.73
N GLU A 281 11.49 -5.97 -18.50
CA GLU A 281 10.83 -6.46 -17.30
C GLU A 281 9.37 -5.95 -17.19
N ALA A 282 9.08 -4.77 -17.75
CA ALA A 282 7.74 -4.18 -17.78
C ALA A 282 6.72 -5.02 -18.57
N ASP A 283 7.19 -5.78 -19.57
CA ASP A 283 6.32 -6.58 -20.46
C ASP A 283 5.62 -7.75 -19.75
N ASN A 284 6.09 -8.09 -18.55
CA ASN A 284 5.54 -9.21 -17.78
C ASN A 284 4.33 -8.82 -16.93
N TYR A 285 3.90 -7.54 -16.97
CA TYR A 285 2.90 -7.04 -16.05
C TYR A 285 1.71 -6.40 -16.76
N ALA A 286 0.53 -6.63 -16.16
CA ALA A 286 -0.70 -5.91 -16.43
C ALA A 286 -1.32 -5.47 -15.10
N GLY A 287 -2.34 -4.64 -15.17
CA GLY A 287 -3.05 -4.15 -14.01
C GLY A 287 -4.55 -4.36 -14.12
N PHE A 288 -5.16 -4.73 -13.00
CA PHE A 288 -6.60 -4.79 -12.85
C PHE A 288 -7.05 -3.78 -11.80
N PRO A 289 -7.72 -2.67 -12.20
CA PRO A 289 -8.12 -1.63 -11.26
C PRO A 289 -9.36 -2.05 -10.46
N VAL A 290 -9.29 -1.85 -9.15
CA VAL A 290 -10.41 -2.05 -8.22
C VAL A 290 -10.54 -0.80 -7.36
N GLY A 291 -11.68 -0.14 -7.43
CA GLY A 291 -12.03 0.94 -6.53
C GLY A 291 -12.72 0.43 -5.27
N GLY A 292 -12.91 1.33 -4.32
CA GLY A 292 -13.67 1.06 -3.12
C GLY A 292 -14.60 2.21 -2.74
N SER A 293 -15.64 1.90 -1.97
CA SER A 293 -16.47 2.89 -1.29
C SER A 293 -16.73 2.46 0.15
N PHE A 294 -16.93 3.43 1.03
CA PHE A 294 -17.26 3.21 2.44
C PHE A 294 -18.58 3.88 2.78
N LEU A 295 -19.38 3.22 3.60
CA LEU A 295 -20.36 3.91 4.44
C LEU A 295 -19.61 4.54 5.61
N VAL A 296 -19.84 5.81 5.88
CA VAL A 296 -19.13 6.58 6.90
C VAL A 296 -20.13 7.24 7.84
N THR A 297 -19.84 7.18 9.13
CA THR A 297 -20.55 7.95 10.14
C THR A 297 -19.60 8.79 10.99
N GLU A 298 -20.03 10.00 11.29
CA GLU A 298 -19.39 10.92 12.24
C GLU A 298 -20.31 11.13 13.48
N ASN A 299 -21.41 10.36 13.59
CA ASN A 299 -22.34 10.48 14.71
C ASN A 299 -21.61 10.18 16.04
N PRO A 300 -21.55 11.17 16.99
CA PRO A 300 -20.80 11.02 18.23
C PRO A 300 -21.28 9.86 19.12
N GLU A 301 -22.53 9.46 19.03
CA GLU A 301 -23.06 8.34 19.80
C GLU A 301 -22.48 7.02 19.30
N ILE A 302 -22.33 6.86 17.97
CA ILE A 302 -21.74 5.67 17.35
C ILE A 302 -20.23 5.67 17.55
N THR A 303 -19.55 6.79 17.27
CA THR A 303 -18.08 6.85 17.32
C THR A 303 -17.50 6.73 18.73
N ARG A 304 -18.29 7.00 19.77
CA ARG A 304 -17.89 6.76 21.18
C ARG A 304 -18.03 5.30 21.58
N GLN A 305 -19.03 4.59 21.02
CA GLN A 305 -19.31 3.19 21.36
C GLN A 305 -18.50 2.20 20.53
N HIS A 306 -18.08 2.57 19.31
CA HIS A 306 -17.28 1.73 18.43
C HIS A 306 -15.85 2.27 18.35
N THR A 307 -14.93 1.56 18.97
CA THR A 307 -13.51 1.96 19.08
C THR A 307 -12.55 0.96 18.44
N GLU A 308 -13.08 -0.11 17.88
CA GLU A 308 -12.36 -1.23 17.31
C GLU A 308 -12.29 -1.15 15.78
N LYS A 309 -11.38 -1.94 15.20
CA LYS A 309 -11.48 -2.40 13.81
C LYS A 309 -12.00 -3.83 13.84
N VAL A 310 -13.14 -4.09 13.18
CA VAL A 310 -13.81 -5.38 13.19
C VAL A 310 -13.87 -5.96 11.78
N TYR A 311 -13.12 -7.02 11.56
CA TYR A 311 -13.11 -7.78 10.32
C TYR A 311 -13.95 -9.04 10.47
N GLY A 312 -14.76 -9.33 9.47
CA GLY A 312 -15.68 -10.47 9.48
C GLY A 312 -15.22 -11.62 8.61
N GLN A 313 -16.19 -12.40 8.19
CA GLN A 313 -16.03 -13.67 7.49
C GLN A 313 -15.12 -13.57 6.27
N ALA A 314 -14.32 -14.62 6.07
CA ALA A 314 -13.38 -14.73 4.98
C ALA A 314 -14.07 -15.13 3.66
N SER A 315 -14.62 -14.15 2.96
CA SER A 315 -14.74 -14.23 1.51
C SER A 315 -13.96 -13.07 0.91
N VAL A 316 -13.69 -13.15 -0.36
CA VAL A 316 -12.88 -12.18 -1.11
C VAL A 316 -13.40 -10.75 -0.86
N SER A 317 -12.59 -9.88 -0.22
CA SER A 317 -12.91 -8.46 0.05
C SER A 317 -14.21 -8.21 0.82
N VAL A 318 -14.27 -8.69 2.04
CA VAL A 318 -15.43 -8.48 2.92
C VAL A 318 -15.39 -7.08 3.51
N PRO A 319 -16.50 -6.33 3.53
CA PRO A 319 -16.62 -5.10 4.30
C PRO A 319 -16.28 -5.33 5.78
N HIS A 320 -15.62 -4.37 6.38
CA HIS A 320 -15.27 -4.38 7.80
C HIS A 320 -15.72 -3.07 8.48
N LEU A 321 -15.97 -3.11 9.77
CA LEU A 321 -16.45 -1.97 10.55
C LEU A 321 -15.28 -1.40 11.36
N ASP A 322 -14.78 -0.25 10.94
CA ASP A 322 -13.52 0.30 11.45
C ASP A 322 -13.70 1.65 12.14
N ALA A 323 -13.30 1.71 13.41
CA ALA A 323 -13.01 3.00 14.02
C ALA A 323 -11.74 3.61 13.41
N ARG A 324 -11.79 4.90 13.09
CA ARG A 324 -10.69 5.67 12.53
C ARG A 324 -10.52 7.01 13.24
N PHE A 325 -9.28 7.52 13.19
CA PHE A 325 -8.98 8.88 13.62
C PHE A 325 -8.46 9.70 12.42
N LEU A 326 -9.32 10.58 11.90
CA LEU A 326 -9.05 11.39 10.70
C LEU A 326 -9.40 12.85 10.96
N ASP A 327 -8.54 13.76 10.50
CA ASP A 327 -8.73 15.21 10.59
C ASP A 327 -9.09 15.69 12.02
N GLY A 328 -8.43 15.10 13.04
CA GLY A 328 -8.62 15.44 14.45
C GLY A 328 -9.90 14.88 15.11
N LYS A 329 -10.65 14.01 14.43
CA LYS A 329 -11.88 13.43 14.97
C LYS A 329 -11.98 11.93 14.76
N ARG A 330 -12.80 11.28 15.59
CA ARG A 330 -13.17 9.87 15.38
C ARG A 330 -14.28 9.76 14.36
N VAL A 331 -14.16 8.78 13.47
CA VAL A 331 -15.17 8.38 12.50
C VAL A 331 -15.26 6.86 12.49
N VAL A 332 -16.39 6.32 12.03
CA VAL A 332 -16.52 4.88 11.79
C VAL A 332 -16.82 4.66 10.33
N LEU A 333 -16.05 3.75 9.71
CA LEU A 333 -16.18 3.34 8.31
C LEU A 333 -16.74 1.92 8.24
N PHE A 334 -17.61 1.66 7.28
CA PHE A 334 -17.99 0.31 6.91
C PHE A 334 -17.73 0.06 5.41
N GLY A 335 -16.95 -0.94 5.08
CA GLY A 335 -16.49 -1.25 3.74
C GLY A 335 -15.06 -1.82 3.77
N PRO A 336 -14.32 -1.80 2.66
CA PRO A 336 -14.72 -1.22 1.37
C PRO A 336 -15.69 -2.11 0.61
N PHE A 337 -16.66 -1.51 -0.04
CA PHE A 337 -17.41 -2.15 -1.11
C PHE A 337 -16.64 -1.97 -2.40
N ALA A 338 -16.37 -3.06 -3.11
CA ALA A 338 -15.64 -2.99 -4.36
C ALA A 338 -16.45 -2.21 -5.41
N THR A 339 -15.78 -1.33 -6.12
CA THR A 339 -16.33 -0.59 -7.25
C THR A 339 -15.47 -0.84 -8.48
N PHE A 340 -16.09 -0.90 -9.64
CA PHE A 340 -15.36 -1.03 -10.90
C PHE A 340 -15.08 0.35 -11.49
N SER A 341 -13.86 0.55 -11.92
CA SER A 341 -13.46 1.71 -12.69
C SER A 341 -12.28 1.33 -13.58
N THR A 342 -12.21 1.87 -14.79
CA THR A 342 -11.03 1.72 -15.64
C THR A 342 -9.90 2.68 -15.25
N LYS A 343 -10.14 3.58 -14.29
CA LYS A 343 -9.13 4.48 -13.72
C LYS A 343 -8.20 3.72 -12.79
N PHE A 344 -6.92 4.01 -12.85
CA PHE A 344 -5.90 3.46 -11.96
C PHE A 344 -5.70 4.29 -10.68
N LEU A 345 -6.10 5.53 -10.71
CA LEU A 345 -6.10 6.47 -9.59
C LEU A 345 -7.48 7.13 -9.47
N LYS A 346 -7.85 7.58 -8.28
CA LYS A 346 -9.11 8.31 -8.05
C LYS A 346 -9.21 9.54 -8.96
N GLN A 347 -8.09 10.25 -9.13
CA GLN A 347 -7.93 11.37 -10.06
C GLN A 347 -7.29 10.95 -11.40
N GLY A 348 -7.36 9.64 -11.74
CA GLY A 348 -6.86 9.09 -12.99
C GLY A 348 -7.81 9.28 -14.18
N SER A 349 -7.39 8.73 -15.33
CA SER A 349 -8.16 8.75 -16.58
C SER A 349 -8.95 7.46 -16.78
N PHE A 350 -10.14 7.54 -17.37
CA PHE A 350 -10.89 6.35 -17.81
C PHE A 350 -10.14 5.55 -18.91
N PHE A 351 -9.13 6.13 -19.52
CA PHE A 351 -8.27 5.45 -20.49
C PHE A 351 -7.08 4.73 -19.87
N ASP A 352 -6.88 4.76 -18.53
CA ASP A 352 -5.71 4.17 -17.90
C ASP A 352 -5.61 2.66 -18.17
N LEU A 353 -6.68 1.89 -17.99
CA LEU A 353 -6.70 0.46 -18.29
C LEU A 353 -6.38 0.19 -19.78
N LEU A 354 -7.05 0.89 -20.70
CA LEU A 354 -6.84 0.72 -22.13
C LEU A 354 -5.40 1.07 -22.54
N SER A 355 -4.86 2.18 -22.02
CA SER A 355 -3.52 2.66 -22.38
C SER A 355 -2.39 1.79 -21.85
N THR A 356 -2.66 0.94 -20.86
CA THR A 356 -1.70 -0.03 -20.29
C THR A 356 -1.88 -1.45 -20.83
N THR A 357 -2.95 -1.69 -21.62
CA THR A 357 -3.18 -2.96 -22.29
C THR A 357 -2.37 -3.00 -23.59
N THR A 358 -1.49 -3.97 -23.70
CA THR A 358 -0.55 -4.16 -24.82
C THR A 358 -0.73 -5.55 -25.44
N THR A 359 -0.18 -5.77 -26.63
CA THR A 359 -0.16 -7.11 -27.25
C THR A 359 0.61 -8.14 -26.42
N LYS A 360 1.49 -7.71 -25.50
CA LYS A 360 2.30 -8.56 -24.64
C LYS A 360 1.58 -9.02 -23.38
N ASN A 361 0.63 -8.22 -22.88
CA ASN A 361 -0.07 -8.49 -21.62
C ASN A 361 -1.57 -8.82 -21.76
N VAL A 362 -2.16 -8.65 -22.94
CA VAL A 362 -3.59 -8.94 -23.17
C VAL A 362 -3.93 -10.42 -22.95
N ILE A 363 -3.03 -11.35 -23.35
CA ILE A 363 -3.23 -12.78 -23.14
C ILE A 363 -3.20 -13.10 -21.63
N PRO A 364 -2.15 -12.75 -20.85
CA PRO A 364 -2.16 -12.91 -19.40
C PRO A 364 -3.40 -12.32 -18.70
N MET A 365 -3.90 -11.17 -19.16
CA MET A 365 -5.13 -10.57 -18.61
C MET A 365 -6.36 -11.44 -18.88
N THR A 366 -6.46 -12.02 -20.08
CA THR A 366 -7.57 -12.90 -20.46
C THR A 366 -7.54 -14.19 -19.65
N ASP A 367 -6.36 -14.80 -19.51
CA ASP A 367 -6.17 -16.04 -18.76
C ASP A 367 -6.56 -15.84 -17.29
N VAL A 368 -6.08 -14.77 -16.66
CA VAL A 368 -6.47 -14.43 -15.28
C VAL A 368 -7.97 -14.20 -15.15
N GLY A 369 -8.60 -13.54 -16.13
CA GLY A 369 -10.05 -13.32 -16.13
C GLY A 369 -10.86 -14.63 -16.21
N LEU A 370 -10.37 -15.62 -16.95
CA LEU A 370 -10.98 -16.93 -17.08
C LEU A 370 -10.73 -17.80 -15.83
N ASP A 371 -9.49 -17.81 -15.33
CA ASP A 371 -9.09 -18.61 -14.17
C ASP A 371 -9.72 -18.11 -12.86
N ASN A 372 -10.06 -16.81 -12.80
CA ASN A 372 -10.68 -16.18 -11.63
C ASN A 372 -12.13 -15.73 -11.92
N PHE A 373 -12.87 -16.53 -12.69
CA PHE A 373 -14.24 -16.17 -13.10
C PHE A 373 -15.17 -15.89 -11.91
N ASP A 374 -15.05 -16.64 -10.82
CA ASP A 374 -15.84 -16.43 -9.61
C ASP A 374 -15.52 -15.08 -8.96
N LEU A 375 -14.25 -14.67 -8.96
CA LEU A 375 -13.83 -13.35 -8.50
C LEU A 375 -14.43 -12.24 -9.38
N VAL A 376 -14.36 -12.40 -10.70
CA VAL A 376 -14.95 -11.43 -11.65
C VAL A 376 -16.46 -11.32 -11.42
N LYS A 377 -17.16 -12.46 -11.25
CA LYS A 377 -18.59 -12.50 -10.93
C LYS A 377 -18.90 -11.81 -9.60
N TYR A 378 -18.09 -12.07 -8.56
CA TYR A 378 -18.22 -11.39 -7.26
C TYR A 378 -18.06 -9.87 -7.40
N LEU A 379 -17.00 -9.40 -8.10
CA LEU A 379 -16.78 -7.97 -8.31
C LEU A 379 -17.91 -7.30 -9.09
N ILE A 380 -18.45 -7.97 -10.10
CA ILE A 380 -19.64 -7.50 -10.81
C ILE A 380 -20.83 -7.37 -9.84
N GLY A 381 -21.06 -8.39 -8.99
CA GLY A 381 -22.08 -8.33 -7.95
C GLY A 381 -21.91 -7.14 -7.00
N GLN A 382 -20.67 -6.88 -6.55
CA GLN A 382 -20.37 -5.74 -5.67
C GLN A 382 -20.65 -4.38 -6.33
N VAL A 383 -20.34 -4.25 -7.63
CA VAL A 383 -20.62 -3.02 -8.39
C VAL A 383 -22.12 -2.76 -8.54
N MET A 384 -22.92 -3.82 -8.59
CA MET A 384 -24.37 -3.75 -8.75
C MET A 384 -25.13 -3.52 -7.43
N LEU A 385 -24.45 -3.55 -6.26
CA LEU A 385 -25.08 -3.30 -4.98
C LEU A 385 -25.71 -1.91 -4.95
N SER A 386 -26.98 -1.86 -4.56
CA SER A 386 -27.67 -0.61 -4.22
C SER A 386 -27.15 -0.03 -2.90
N GLU A 387 -27.58 1.17 -2.56
CA GLU A 387 -27.29 1.74 -1.23
C GLU A 387 -27.97 0.92 -0.13
N ASP A 388 -29.16 0.37 -0.40
CA ASP A 388 -29.88 -0.46 0.55
C ASP A 388 -29.16 -1.79 0.78
N ASP A 389 -28.64 -2.43 -0.26
CA ASP A 389 -27.85 -3.68 -0.13
C ASP A 389 -26.61 -3.45 0.73
N ARG A 390 -25.90 -2.32 0.52
CA ARG A 390 -24.72 -1.96 1.35
C ARG A 390 -25.10 -1.69 2.80
N PHE A 391 -26.25 -1.09 3.01
CA PHE A 391 -26.75 -0.82 4.35
C PHE A 391 -27.20 -2.12 5.05
N GLU A 392 -27.86 -3.05 4.37
CA GLU A 392 -28.17 -4.36 4.93
C GLU A 392 -26.90 -5.15 5.28
N ALA A 393 -25.84 -5.08 4.46
CA ALA A 393 -24.54 -5.66 4.81
C ALA A 393 -23.93 -5.02 6.08
N LEU A 394 -24.12 -3.73 6.31
CA LEU A 394 -23.73 -3.08 7.57
C LEU A 394 -24.51 -3.66 8.76
N LYS A 395 -25.80 -3.95 8.62
CA LYS A 395 -26.64 -4.51 9.69
C LYS A 395 -26.24 -5.93 10.09
N GLU A 396 -25.53 -6.67 9.24
CA GLU A 396 -24.92 -7.93 9.63
C GLU A 396 -23.86 -7.75 10.73
N TYR A 397 -23.18 -6.61 10.76
CA TYR A 397 -22.20 -6.22 11.79
C TYR A 397 -22.83 -5.39 12.91
N TYR A 398 -23.64 -4.43 12.56
CA TYR A 398 -24.31 -3.52 13.49
C TYR A 398 -25.84 -3.59 13.29
N PRO A 399 -26.52 -4.56 13.95
CA PRO A 399 -27.95 -4.83 13.70
C PRO A 399 -28.89 -3.64 13.94
N SER A 400 -28.55 -2.77 14.91
CA SER A 400 -29.32 -1.57 15.25
C SER A 400 -28.94 -0.32 14.47
N ALA A 401 -28.15 -0.44 13.38
CA ALA A 401 -27.76 0.68 12.55
C ALA A 401 -28.97 1.38 11.92
N ARG A 402 -28.92 2.72 11.81
CA ARG A 402 -29.93 3.55 11.15
C ARG A 402 -29.33 4.20 9.92
N LYS A 403 -30.03 4.14 8.79
CA LYS A 403 -29.50 4.58 7.48
C LYS A 403 -29.15 6.07 7.45
N GLU A 404 -29.90 6.90 8.16
CA GLU A 404 -29.69 8.35 8.24
C GLU A 404 -28.36 8.76 8.89
N ASP A 405 -27.73 7.87 9.65
CA ASP A 405 -26.44 8.14 10.30
C ASP A 405 -25.23 7.94 9.38
N TRP A 406 -25.43 7.38 8.17
CA TRP A 406 -24.36 6.94 7.29
C TRP A 406 -24.37 7.63 5.94
N LYS A 407 -23.19 7.93 5.42
CA LYS A 407 -22.97 8.50 4.09
C LYS A 407 -22.05 7.61 3.28
N LEU A 408 -22.38 7.37 2.01
CA LEU A 408 -21.48 6.68 1.10
C LEU A 408 -20.40 7.64 0.60
N ILE A 409 -19.13 7.27 0.75
CA ILE A 409 -18.00 8.01 0.20
C ILE A 409 -17.17 7.09 -0.72
N GLN A 410 -16.59 7.67 -1.77
CA GLN A 410 -15.66 6.97 -2.64
C GLN A 410 -14.26 6.96 -2.01
N ALA A 411 -13.69 5.79 -1.82
CA ALA A 411 -12.31 5.58 -1.39
C ALA A 411 -11.30 5.71 -2.56
N GLY A 412 -10.07 5.30 -2.33
CA GLY A 412 -9.04 5.26 -3.35
C GLY A 412 -9.21 4.12 -4.35
N GLN A 413 -8.39 4.16 -5.39
CA GLN A 413 -8.24 3.08 -6.37
C GLN A 413 -7.02 2.23 -6.00
N ARG A 414 -7.11 0.93 -6.25
CA ARG A 414 -5.96 0.02 -6.20
C ARG A 414 -5.84 -0.69 -7.55
N VAL A 415 -4.62 -1.00 -7.96
CA VAL A 415 -4.36 -1.79 -9.16
C VAL A 415 -3.74 -3.10 -8.71
N GLN A 416 -4.50 -4.18 -8.89
CA GLN A 416 -4.00 -5.53 -8.66
C GLN A 416 -3.08 -5.93 -9.81
N ILE A 417 -2.00 -6.62 -9.48
CA ILE A 417 -1.01 -7.03 -10.48
C ILE A 417 -1.46 -8.32 -11.15
N ILE A 418 -1.42 -8.31 -12.47
CA ILE A 418 -1.43 -9.51 -13.29
C ILE A 418 -0.01 -9.73 -13.79
N LYS A 419 0.58 -10.86 -13.47
CA LYS A 419 1.94 -11.23 -13.90
C LYS A 419 1.88 -12.36 -14.89
N LYS A 420 2.67 -12.25 -15.98
CA LYS A 420 2.84 -13.34 -16.93
C LYS A 420 3.45 -14.55 -16.23
N ASP A 421 2.89 -15.72 -16.47
CA ASP A 421 3.33 -16.99 -15.94
C ASP A 421 3.60 -17.98 -17.07
N ALA A 422 4.65 -18.79 -16.95
CA ALA A 422 5.06 -19.70 -18.02
C ALA A 422 4.11 -20.91 -18.19
N GLU A 423 3.43 -21.31 -17.10
CA GLU A 423 2.55 -22.47 -17.10
C GLU A 423 1.07 -22.09 -17.25
N LYS A 424 0.66 -20.99 -16.60
CA LYS A 424 -0.75 -20.54 -16.53
C LYS A 424 -1.06 -19.38 -17.47
N GLY A 425 -0.08 -18.92 -18.27
CA GLY A 425 -0.23 -17.73 -19.11
C GLY A 425 -0.24 -16.44 -18.31
N GLY A 426 -1.10 -16.34 -17.28
CA GLY A 426 -1.17 -15.21 -16.35
C GLY A 426 -1.56 -15.64 -14.93
N VAL A 427 -1.08 -14.90 -13.91
CA VAL A 427 -1.48 -15.10 -12.51
C VAL A 427 -1.81 -13.77 -11.87
N LEU A 428 -2.86 -13.73 -11.05
CA LEU A 428 -3.19 -12.59 -10.21
C LEU A 428 -2.28 -12.60 -8.98
N LYS A 429 -1.45 -11.55 -8.84
CA LYS A 429 -0.57 -11.37 -7.69
C LYS A 429 -1.24 -10.47 -6.66
N LEU A 430 -1.33 -10.96 -5.44
CA LEU A 430 -1.80 -10.19 -4.30
C LEU A 430 -0.61 -9.56 -3.57
N GLY A 431 -0.83 -8.37 -3.01
CA GLY A 431 0.23 -7.63 -2.33
C GLY A 431 0.99 -6.69 -3.25
N THR A 432 2.29 -6.54 -3.01
CA THR A 432 3.18 -5.64 -3.74
C THR A 432 4.30 -6.39 -4.41
N GLU A 433 4.78 -5.87 -5.54
CA GLU A 433 5.95 -6.40 -6.25
C GLU A 433 6.90 -5.28 -6.66
N ILE A 434 8.19 -5.49 -6.41
CA ILE A 434 9.26 -4.57 -6.83
C ILE A 434 9.80 -5.07 -8.17
N VAL A 435 9.73 -4.23 -9.18
CA VAL A 435 10.27 -4.51 -10.52
C VAL A 435 11.50 -3.63 -10.72
N THR A 436 12.65 -4.25 -10.96
CA THR A 436 13.91 -3.53 -11.22
C THR A 436 14.45 -3.84 -12.60
N ASP A 437 15.10 -2.88 -13.23
CA ASP A 437 15.84 -3.09 -14.47
C ASP A 437 17.13 -3.89 -14.23
N GLN A 438 17.68 -4.49 -15.28
CA GLN A 438 18.92 -5.30 -15.21
C GLN A 438 20.11 -4.51 -14.69
N GLN A 439 20.20 -3.22 -14.99
CA GLN A 439 21.28 -2.33 -14.56
C GLN A 439 21.12 -1.84 -13.12
N LYS A 440 20.00 -2.14 -12.46
CA LYS A 440 19.67 -1.72 -11.08
C LYS A 440 19.71 -0.20 -10.91
N THR A 441 19.24 0.53 -11.91
CA THR A 441 19.12 1.98 -11.90
C THR A 441 17.68 2.47 -11.85
N LEU A 442 16.72 1.55 -11.98
CA LEU A 442 15.31 1.85 -11.86
C LEU A 442 14.61 0.77 -11.03
N ALA A 443 13.73 1.18 -10.13
CA ALA A 443 12.78 0.31 -9.47
C ALA A 443 11.38 0.90 -9.56
N ALA A 444 10.39 0.05 -9.80
CA ALA A 444 8.98 0.40 -9.71
C ALA A 444 8.28 -0.48 -8.67
N LEU A 445 7.41 0.12 -7.86
CA LEU A 445 6.56 -0.63 -6.96
C LEU A 445 5.17 -0.76 -7.57
N LEU A 446 4.77 -2.01 -7.83
CA LEU A 446 3.45 -2.36 -8.32
C LEU A 446 2.61 -3.00 -7.20
N GLY A 447 1.29 -2.99 -7.34
CA GLY A 447 0.35 -3.73 -6.49
C GLY A 447 -0.32 -2.89 -5.43
N ALA A 448 -0.87 -3.59 -4.43
CA ALA A 448 -1.78 -3.02 -3.45
C ALA A 448 -1.45 -3.46 -2.00
N SER A 449 -2.48 -3.59 -1.17
CA SER A 449 -2.38 -3.94 0.26
C SER A 449 -1.61 -5.27 0.50
N PRO A 450 -0.81 -5.37 1.58
CA PRO A 450 -0.67 -4.44 2.70
C PRO A 450 0.41 -3.34 2.54
N GLY A 451 0.61 -2.79 1.36
CA GLY A 451 1.71 -1.90 1.01
C GLY A 451 2.01 -0.77 2.01
N ALA A 452 1.04 0.08 2.34
CA ALA A 452 1.30 1.27 3.18
C ALA A 452 1.80 0.91 4.59
N SER A 453 1.26 -0.13 5.22
CA SER A 453 1.68 -0.59 6.56
C SER A 453 3.07 -1.25 6.55
N THR A 454 3.52 -1.69 5.40
CA THR A 454 4.83 -2.32 5.18
C THR A 454 5.77 -1.45 4.33
N ALA A 455 5.54 -0.13 4.30
CA ALA A 455 6.32 0.78 3.46
C ALA A 455 7.82 0.79 3.83
N ALA A 456 8.16 0.68 5.11
CA ALA A 456 9.56 0.65 5.54
C ALA A 456 10.30 -0.62 5.06
N PRO A 457 9.83 -1.85 5.30
CA PRO A 457 10.51 -3.04 4.79
C PRO A 457 10.52 -3.11 3.26
N ILE A 458 9.48 -2.61 2.57
CA ILE A 458 9.48 -2.50 1.11
C ILE A 458 10.58 -1.54 0.65
N SER A 459 10.70 -0.36 1.27
CA SER A 459 11.75 0.62 0.96
C SER A 459 13.15 0.05 1.20
N ILE A 460 13.36 -0.69 2.29
CA ILE A 460 14.63 -1.39 2.54
C ILE A 460 14.92 -2.42 1.44
N ASN A 461 13.90 -3.14 0.97
CA ASN A 461 14.05 -4.07 -0.14
C ASN A 461 14.39 -3.36 -1.46
N VAL A 462 13.79 -2.21 -1.76
CA VAL A 462 14.16 -1.38 -2.92
C VAL A 462 15.63 -0.96 -2.81
N ILE A 463 16.06 -0.48 -1.65
CA ILE A 463 17.45 -0.10 -1.39
C ILE A 463 18.39 -1.27 -1.62
N LYS A 464 18.07 -2.45 -1.10
CA LYS A 464 18.86 -3.67 -1.29
C LYS A 464 19.00 -4.07 -2.76
N GLN A 465 17.96 -3.86 -3.56
CA GLN A 465 17.97 -4.21 -4.98
C GLN A 465 18.72 -3.19 -5.84
N LEU A 466 18.53 -1.90 -5.59
CA LEU A 466 19.17 -0.83 -6.36
C LEU A 466 20.63 -0.60 -5.96
N PHE A 467 20.98 -0.77 -4.69
CA PHE A 467 22.28 -0.43 -4.12
C PHE A 467 22.95 -1.61 -3.41
N PRO A 468 23.11 -2.79 -4.05
CA PRO A 468 23.58 -4.00 -3.36
C PRO A 468 24.96 -3.85 -2.73
N ALA A 469 25.87 -3.11 -3.36
CA ALA A 469 27.22 -2.88 -2.83
C ALA A 469 27.20 -1.97 -1.59
N GLN A 470 26.48 -0.86 -1.64
CA GLN A 470 26.32 0.05 -0.50
C GLN A 470 25.55 -0.63 0.63
N PHE A 471 24.51 -1.37 0.29
CA PHE A 471 23.65 -2.07 1.27
C PHE A 471 24.46 -3.04 2.14
N THR A 472 25.44 -3.74 1.58
CA THR A 472 26.31 -4.68 2.31
C THR A 472 27.47 -4.00 3.04
N SER A 473 27.67 -2.70 2.87
CA SER A 473 28.73 -1.97 3.58
C SER A 473 28.44 -1.87 5.08
N ALA A 474 29.50 -1.93 5.91
CA ALA A 474 29.38 -1.81 7.36
C ALA A 474 28.69 -0.50 7.75
N GLN A 475 29.02 0.60 7.07
CA GLN A 475 28.44 1.92 7.34
C GLN A 475 26.91 1.95 7.16
N TRP A 476 26.37 1.39 6.05
CA TRP A 476 24.93 1.38 5.83
C TRP A 476 24.23 0.39 6.76
N GLN A 477 24.84 -0.75 7.06
CA GLN A 477 24.30 -1.73 8.01
C GLN A 477 24.20 -1.12 9.43
N GLU A 478 25.24 -0.41 9.90
CA GLU A 478 25.21 0.28 11.19
C GLU A 478 24.06 1.30 11.25
N LYS A 479 23.93 2.14 10.21
CA LYS A 479 22.83 3.13 10.12
C LYS A 479 21.46 2.46 10.05
N LEU A 480 21.34 1.38 9.30
CA LEU A 480 20.07 0.64 9.19
C LEU A 480 19.66 0.04 10.52
N HIS A 481 20.58 -0.55 11.28
CA HIS A 481 20.31 -1.06 12.63
C HIS A 481 19.99 0.06 13.63
N ALA A 482 20.54 1.28 13.45
CA ALA A 482 20.14 2.43 14.26
C ALA A 482 18.70 2.90 13.94
N ILE A 483 18.19 2.63 12.74
CA ILE A 483 16.80 2.95 12.33
C ILE A 483 15.83 1.81 12.69
N VAL A 484 16.23 0.57 12.41
CA VAL A 484 15.46 -0.66 12.64
C VAL A 484 16.34 -1.64 13.41
N PRO A 485 16.37 -1.59 14.75
CA PRO A 485 17.31 -2.36 15.57
C PRO A 485 17.28 -3.88 15.35
N THR A 486 16.11 -4.42 15.00
CA THR A 486 15.95 -5.87 14.78
C THR A 486 16.01 -6.27 13.29
N TYR A 487 16.50 -5.40 12.41
CA TYR A 487 16.61 -5.75 11.00
C TYR A 487 17.45 -7.02 10.81
N GLY A 488 16.92 -7.98 10.04
CA GLY A 488 17.56 -9.29 9.81
C GLY A 488 17.34 -10.32 10.92
N GLN A 489 16.63 -9.96 11.99
CA GLN A 489 16.30 -10.89 13.08
C GLN A 489 14.82 -11.26 13.02
N LYS A 490 14.50 -12.52 13.35
CA LYS A 490 13.12 -12.95 13.53
C LYS A 490 12.64 -12.65 14.94
N LEU A 491 11.46 -12.09 15.04
CA LEU A 491 10.79 -11.83 16.31
C LEU A 491 10.04 -13.08 16.78
N ASN A 492 9.33 -13.75 15.88
CA ASN A 492 8.61 -14.96 16.25
C ASN A 492 9.57 -16.05 16.74
N GLY A 493 9.33 -16.56 17.94
CA GLY A 493 10.20 -17.52 18.62
C GLY A 493 11.26 -16.90 19.53
N ASN A 494 11.40 -15.56 19.53
CA ASN A 494 12.30 -14.83 20.43
C ASN A 494 11.48 -13.92 21.36
N VAL A 495 11.07 -14.48 22.51
CA VAL A 495 10.17 -13.80 23.46
C VAL A 495 10.77 -12.50 23.99
N ALA A 496 12.03 -12.53 24.41
CA ALA A 496 12.69 -11.36 24.99
C ALA A 496 12.80 -10.20 23.98
N LEU A 497 13.25 -10.50 22.75
CA LEU A 497 13.38 -9.50 21.70
C LEU A 497 12.01 -8.95 21.27
N THR A 498 11.01 -9.81 21.13
CA THR A 498 9.65 -9.39 20.77
C THR A 498 9.06 -8.47 21.82
N GLN A 499 9.18 -8.82 23.11
CA GLN A 499 8.69 -7.99 24.20
C GLN A 499 9.39 -6.62 24.21
N GLN A 500 10.71 -6.61 24.05
CA GLN A 500 11.48 -5.37 23.97
C GLN A 500 10.97 -4.46 22.84
N VAL A 501 10.82 -4.99 21.63
CA VAL A 501 10.34 -4.20 20.46
C VAL A 501 8.91 -3.70 20.68
N TRP A 502 8.05 -4.52 21.26
CA TRP A 502 6.68 -4.12 21.56
C TRP A 502 6.66 -2.97 22.56
N ASP A 503 7.39 -3.08 23.68
CA ASP A 503 7.43 -2.06 24.73
C ASP A 503 8.05 -0.74 24.24
N GLU A 504 9.19 -0.80 23.55
CA GLU A 504 9.86 0.39 23.01
C GLU A 504 9.01 1.11 21.96
N THR A 505 8.43 0.39 21.00
CA THR A 505 7.61 1.01 19.96
C THR A 505 6.29 1.52 20.51
N ALA A 506 5.66 0.83 21.46
CA ALA A 506 4.45 1.30 22.11
C ALA A 506 4.72 2.57 22.93
N SER A 507 5.79 2.60 23.71
CA SER A 507 6.18 3.78 24.50
C SER A 507 6.48 4.98 23.59
N THR A 508 7.30 4.80 22.55
CA THR A 508 7.71 5.90 21.66
C THR A 508 6.53 6.46 20.84
N LEU A 509 5.61 5.60 20.42
CA LEU A 509 4.45 5.96 19.60
C LEU A 509 3.20 6.28 20.42
N ASN A 510 3.31 6.38 21.75
CA ASN A 510 2.18 6.63 22.67
C ASN A 510 1.00 5.65 22.49
N LEU A 511 1.32 4.37 22.27
CA LEU A 511 0.33 3.31 22.07
C LEU A 511 0.02 2.58 23.37
N THR A 512 -1.08 1.85 23.38
CA THR A 512 -1.47 0.95 24.46
C THR A 512 -0.32 -0.01 24.80
N LYS A 513 -0.02 -0.12 26.09
CA LYS A 513 1.02 -1.04 26.58
C LYS A 513 0.69 -2.47 26.14
N PRO A 514 1.62 -3.17 25.48
CA PRO A 514 1.39 -4.54 25.08
C PRO A 514 1.31 -5.49 26.28
N PRO A 515 0.63 -6.64 26.12
CA PRO A 515 0.64 -7.67 27.14
C PRO A 515 2.05 -8.26 27.33
N VAL A 516 2.31 -8.81 28.51
CA VAL A 516 3.54 -9.57 28.76
C VAL A 516 3.41 -10.94 28.09
N ILE A 517 4.38 -11.29 27.24
CA ILE A 517 4.43 -12.59 26.58
C ILE A 517 4.74 -13.67 27.63
N GLN A 518 3.88 -14.69 27.71
CA GLN A 518 3.97 -15.75 28.73
C GLN A 518 4.61 -17.05 28.23
N MET A 519 4.89 -17.15 26.91
CA MET A 519 5.57 -18.35 26.37
C MET A 519 7.07 -18.33 26.73
N LYS A 520 7.66 -19.52 26.77
CA LYS A 520 9.12 -19.67 26.80
C LYS A 520 9.70 -19.54 25.40
N ASP A 521 10.94 -19.05 25.30
CA ASP A 521 11.64 -18.98 24.01
C ASP A 521 11.71 -20.37 23.35
N ALA A 522 11.36 -20.41 22.05
CA ALA A 522 11.42 -21.65 21.26
C ALA A 522 12.87 -22.13 21.00
N ALA A 523 13.88 -21.34 21.38
CA ALA A 523 15.30 -21.63 21.15
C ALA A 523 15.83 -22.90 21.85
N GLN A 524 15.02 -23.58 22.67
CA GLN A 524 15.44 -24.82 23.36
C GLN A 524 14.71 -26.09 22.88
N SER A 525 13.86 -26.06 21.83
CA SER A 525 13.02 -27.23 21.52
C SER A 525 12.75 -27.54 20.06
N MET A 526 13.48 -27.02 19.08
CA MET A 526 13.27 -27.41 17.66
C MET A 526 14.45 -28.21 17.10
N PRO A 527 14.22 -29.44 16.60
CA PRO A 527 15.15 -30.08 15.67
C PRO A 527 15.26 -29.22 14.41
N GLN A 528 16.49 -29.04 13.88
CA GLN A 528 16.70 -28.33 12.62
C GLN A 528 15.87 -29.00 11.52
N ALA A 529 14.84 -28.29 11.05
CA ALA A 529 14.08 -28.71 9.89
C ALA A 529 14.96 -28.62 8.64
N LYS A 530 15.05 -29.73 7.90
CA LYS A 530 15.64 -29.73 6.55
C LYS A 530 14.94 -28.68 5.68
N PRO A 531 15.64 -28.05 4.71
CA PRO A 531 15.02 -27.15 3.75
C PRO A 531 13.90 -27.89 3.04
N ALA A 532 12.69 -27.37 3.14
CA ALA A 532 11.56 -27.89 2.39
C ALA A 532 11.75 -27.57 0.91
N GLU A 533 11.66 -28.59 0.08
CA GLU A 533 11.50 -28.49 -1.37
C GLU A 533 10.30 -27.58 -1.68
N ALA A 534 10.46 -26.69 -2.65
CA ALA A 534 9.43 -25.73 -3.02
C ALA A 534 8.15 -26.48 -3.46
N ALA A 535 7.13 -26.41 -2.65
CA ALA A 535 5.81 -26.90 -3.03
C ALA A 535 5.20 -25.93 -4.07
N PRO A 536 4.43 -26.46 -5.06
CA PRO A 536 3.78 -25.64 -6.05
C PRO A 536 2.76 -24.71 -5.38
N ALA A 537 2.75 -23.46 -5.83
CA ALA A 537 1.89 -22.40 -5.34
C ALA A 537 0.41 -22.82 -5.39
N GLN A 538 -0.19 -23.00 -4.23
CA GLN A 538 -1.64 -23.15 -4.11
C GLN A 538 -2.34 -21.79 -4.26
N HIS A 539 -3.52 -21.82 -4.84
CA HIS A 539 -4.38 -20.68 -5.14
C HIS A 539 -4.65 -19.81 -3.91
N ASP A 540 -3.99 -18.66 -3.84
CA ASP A 540 -4.38 -17.60 -2.91
C ASP A 540 -5.53 -16.79 -3.53
N MET A 541 -6.75 -17.17 -3.25
CA MET A 541 -7.91 -16.30 -3.43
C MET A 541 -8.11 -15.46 -2.18
N ALA A 542 -7.50 -14.29 -2.15
CA ALA A 542 -7.86 -13.25 -1.19
C ALA A 542 -7.60 -11.87 -1.80
N LEU A 543 -8.63 -11.07 -1.91
CA LEU A 543 -8.57 -9.64 -2.23
C LEU A 543 -8.37 -8.81 -0.97
#